data_5de9b7e3607f31d2a6aff2397cc9b467
#
_entry.id   5de9b7e3607f31d2a6aff2397cc9b467
#
_cell.length_a   1.000
_cell.length_b   1.000
_cell.length_c   1.000
_cell.angle_alpha   90.00
_cell.angle_beta   90.00
_cell.angle_gamma   90.00
#
_symmetry.space_group_name_H-M   'P 1'
#
loop_
_entity.id
_entity.type
_entity.pdbx_description
1 polymer ?
#
loop_
_entity_poly.entity_id
_entity_poly.type
_entity_poly.pdbx_seq_one_letter_code
_entity_poly.pdbx_strand_id
1 'polypeptide(L)'
;IVSTQDSDHYGHAIKAMNAGYDLLLEKPVATTIGQCVEIQKTAEKSGRKVFVCHVLRYAPFFTLIKKELNSGKYGKIVTINHTENVAYWHQAHSYVRGNWRRSEDSTPMIIAKCCHDLDLIVWFMGAKCKRVSSYGSLDFYTEKHAPEGSSAYCYDCRYVSDCPYSAERIYIKDRAMKGHLGWPCDTIIPEPTVEKLREALKRG
;
A
#
# COMPACT_ATOMS: atom_id res chain seq x y z
N ILE A 1 10.54 2.88 15.82
CA ILE A 1 9.60 2.84 14.68
C ILE A 1 10.31 2.24 13.49
N VAL A 2 9.69 1.27 12.81
CA VAL A 2 10.16 0.69 11.55
C VAL A 2 9.18 1.09 10.46
N SER A 3 9.62 1.97 9.54
CA SER A 3 8.83 2.54 8.44
C SER A 3 9.65 2.58 7.14
N THR A 4 10.36 1.51 6.87
CA THR A 4 11.18 1.30 5.68
C THR A 4 10.36 0.67 4.55
N GLN A 5 11.00 0.18 3.50
CA GLN A 5 10.32 -0.60 2.47
C GLN A 5 9.93 -1.99 3.02
N ASP A 6 8.89 -2.59 2.45
CA ASP A 6 8.32 -3.87 2.90
C ASP A 6 9.38 -4.97 3.09
N SER A 7 10.34 -5.04 2.16
CA SER A 7 11.43 -6.02 2.18
C SER A 7 12.38 -5.89 3.37
N ASP A 8 12.51 -4.69 3.93
CA ASP A 8 13.44 -4.37 5.00
C ASP A 8 12.83 -4.58 6.40
N HIS A 9 11.50 -4.62 6.49
CA HIS A 9 10.77 -4.70 7.75
C HIS A 9 11.26 -5.85 8.64
N TYR A 10 11.37 -7.05 8.06
CA TYR A 10 11.82 -8.23 8.80
C TYR A 10 13.20 -8.04 9.43
N GLY A 11 14.20 -7.65 8.61
CA GLY A 11 15.57 -7.48 9.09
C GLY A 11 15.70 -6.41 10.18
N HIS A 12 15.01 -5.29 10.00
CA HIS A 12 15.01 -4.20 10.98
C HIS A 12 14.27 -4.58 12.27
N ALA A 13 13.12 -5.25 12.16
CA ALA A 13 12.34 -5.69 13.30
C ALA A 13 13.12 -6.67 14.20
N ILE A 14 13.75 -7.69 13.59
CA ILE A 14 14.56 -8.68 14.34
C ILE A 14 15.74 -8.00 15.05
N LYS A 15 16.48 -7.13 14.35
CA LYS A 15 17.61 -6.40 14.94
C LYS A 15 17.19 -5.53 16.13
N ALA A 16 16.09 -4.78 15.96
CA ALA A 16 15.61 -3.89 17.01
C ALA A 16 15.10 -4.64 18.26
N MET A 17 14.36 -5.74 18.07
CA MET A 17 13.92 -6.58 19.20
C MET A 17 15.09 -7.22 19.96
N ASN A 18 16.10 -7.72 19.22
CA ASN A 18 17.32 -8.27 19.83
C ASN A 18 18.15 -7.20 20.58
N ALA A 19 18.04 -5.94 20.17
CA ALA A 19 18.62 -4.79 20.88
C ALA A 19 17.75 -4.30 22.07
N GLY A 20 16.63 -4.98 22.36
CA GLY A 20 15.80 -4.70 23.54
C GLY A 20 14.68 -3.67 23.33
N TYR A 21 14.37 -3.28 22.10
CA TYR A 21 13.31 -2.29 21.80
C TYR A 21 11.96 -2.95 21.53
N ASP A 22 10.91 -2.34 22.05
CA ASP A 22 9.54 -2.55 21.55
C ASP A 22 9.37 -1.84 20.21
N LEU A 23 8.49 -2.33 19.36
CA LEU A 23 8.35 -1.86 17.98
C LEU A 23 6.99 -1.26 17.68
N LEU A 24 7.00 -0.15 16.95
CA LEU A 24 5.91 0.27 16.09
C LEU A 24 6.33 -0.06 14.65
N LEU A 25 5.68 -1.05 14.05
CA LEU A 25 6.05 -1.62 12.76
C LEU A 25 5.02 -1.27 11.70
N GLU A 26 5.46 -0.62 10.62
CA GLU A 26 4.59 -0.35 9.48
C GLU A 26 4.12 -1.65 8.80
N LYS A 27 2.98 -1.53 8.16
CA LYS A 27 2.36 -2.61 7.36
C LYS A 27 2.99 -2.65 5.94
N PRO A 28 3.01 -3.81 5.32
CA PRO A 28 2.75 -5.15 5.86
C PRO A 28 3.85 -5.58 6.83
N VAL A 29 3.54 -6.49 7.73
CA VAL A 29 4.49 -6.95 8.77
C VAL A 29 5.81 -7.41 8.17
N ALA A 30 5.74 -8.19 7.09
CA ALA A 30 6.88 -8.65 6.30
C ALA A 30 6.39 -9.14 4.93
N THR A 31 7.32 -9.50 4.04
CA THR A 31 7.00 -9.94 2.68
C THR A 31 6.60 -11.41 2.57
N THR A 32 6.89 -12.23 3.57
CA THR A 32 6.55 -13.66 3.60
C THR A 32 5.93 -14.08 4.93
N ILE A 33 5.11 -15.12 4.89
CA ILE A 33 4.51 -15.71 6.10
C ILE A 33 5.59 -16.21 7.07
N GLY A 34 6.66 -16.82 6.56
CA GLY A 34 7.77 -17.29 7.37
C GLY A 34 8.40 -16.16 8.20
N GLN A 35 8.65 -15.01 7.57
CA GLN A 35 9.18 -13.83 8.25
C GLN A 35 8.19 -13.27 9.30
N CYS A 36 6.90 -13.25 9.01
CA CYS A 36 5.88 -12.83 9.99
C CYS A 36 5.90 -13.73 11.24
N VAL A 37 5.96 -15.04 11.05
CA VAL A 37 6.04 -16.02 12.14
C VAL A 37 7.33 -15.86 12.94
N GLU A 38 8.44 -15.55 12.28
CA GLU A 38 9.72 -15.36 12.95
C GLU A 38 9.76 -14.06 13.77
N ILE A 39 9.17 -12.97 13.27
CA ILE A 39 8.95 -11.73 14.04
C ILE A 39 8.15 -12.02 15.30
N GLN A 40 7.03 -12.77 15.17
CA GLN A 40 6.20 -13.15 16.31
C GLN A 40 7.00 -13.95 17.34
N LYS A 41 7.70 -15.03 16.92
CA LYS A 41 8.52 -15.86 17.81
C LYS A 41 9.64 -15.06 18.49
N THR A 42 10.26 -14.13 17.76
CA THR A 42 11.31 -13.27 18.32
C THR A 42 10.74 -12.33 19.37
N ALA A 43 9.56 -11.74 19.12
CA ALA A 43 8.88 -10.90 20.10
C ALA A 43 8.55 -11.68 21.38
N GLU A 44 7.98 -12.88 21.26
CA GLU A 44 7.67 -13.78 22.39
C GLU A 44 8.93 -14.15 23.17
N LYS A 45 10.01 -14.56 22.48
CA LYS A 45 11.27 -14.97 23.11
C LYS A 45 11.99 -13.82 23.81
N SER A 46 11.99 -12.63 23.22
CA SER A 46 12.68 -11.46 23.78
C SER A 46 11.82 -10.69 24.80
N GLY A 47 10.53 -11.02 24.93
CA GLY A 47 9.58 -10.27 25.77
C GLY A 47 9.27 -8.89 25.23
N ARG A 48 9.51 -8.64 23.92
CA ARG A 48 9.26 -7.34 23.28
C ARG A 48 7.85 -7.28 22.69
N LYS A 49 7.31 -6.07 22.67
CA LYS A 49 5.99 -5.79 22.07
C LYS A 49 6.16 -5.29 20.64
N VAL A 50 5.34 -5.82 19.75
CA VAL A 50 5.27 -5.35 18.35
C VAL A 50 3.85 -4.85 18.08
N PHE A 51 3.74 -3.57 17.78
CA PHE A 51 2.50 -2.92 17.38
C PHE A 51 2.52 -2.69 15.88
N VAL A 52 1.62 -3.35 15.16
CA VAL A 52 1.51 -3.17 13.70
C VAL A 52 0.66 -1.95 13.39
N CYS A 53 1.12 -1.11 12.45
CA CYS A 53 0.46 0.14 12.07
C CYS A 53 -0.79 -0.09 11.20
N HIS A 54 -1.79 -0.78 11.74
CA HIS A 54 -3.13 -0.83 11.15
C HIS A 54 -3.89 0.45 11.47
N VAL A 55 -3.41 1.56 10.92
CA VAL A 55 -3.82 2.93 11.26
C VAL A 55 -5.30 3.21 11.04
N LEU A 56 -5.97 2.48 10.14
CA LEU A 56 -7.39 2.65 9.88
C LEU A 56 -8.27 2.36 11.09
N ARG A 57 -7.83 1.51 12.01
CA ARG A 57 -8.54 1.29 13.29
C ARG A 57 -8.68 2.56 14.14
N TYR A 58 -7.79 3.52 13.94
CA TYR A 58 -7.74 4.79 14.67
C TYR A 58 -8.35 5.96 13.89
N ALA A 59 -8.71 5.76 12.64
CA ALA A 59 -9.40 6.78 11.85
C ALA A 59 -10.82 7.00 12.40
N PRO A 60 -11.27 8.26 12.56
CA PRO A 60 -12.54 8.59 13.18
C PRO A 60 -13.74 7.85 12.60
N PHE A 61 -13.78 7.68 11.28
CA PHE A 61 -14.83 6.97 10.57
C PHE A 61 -14.95 5.50 11.01
N PHE A 62 -13.84 4.74 10.98
CA PHE A 62 -13.83 3.33 11.36
C PHE A 62 -14.01 3.12 12.86
N THR A 63 -13.48 4.05 13.68
CA THR A 63 -13.70 4.06 15.13
C THR A 63 -15.18 4.25 15.46
N LEU A 64 -15.87 5.14 14.75
CA LEU A 64 -17.32 5.36 14.92
C LEU A 64 -18.09 4.11 14.55
N ILE A 65 -17.82 3.49 13.40
CA ILE A 65 -18.45 2.22 12.99
C ILE A 65 -18.27 1.15 14.08
N LYS A 66 -17.04 0.97 14.57
CA LYS A 66 -16.77 -0.03 15.62
C LYS A 66 -17.53 0.25 16.92
N LYS A 67 -17.62 1.52 17.30
CA LYS A 67 -18.41 1.95 18.47
C LYS A 67 -19.89 1.60 18.31
N GLU A 68 -20.48 1.89 17.15
CA GLU A 68 -21.88 1.55 16.85
C GLU A 68 -22.11 0.04 16.84
N LEU A 69 -21.21 -0.73 16.22
CA LEU A 69 -21.30 -2.19 16.25
C LEU A 69 -21.22 -2.78 17.66
N ASN A 70 -20.37 -2.22 18.51
CA ASN A 70 -20.20 -2.67 19.90
C ASN A 70 -21.34 -2.21 20.83
N SER A 71 -22.16 -1.27 20.41
CA SER A 71 -23.31 -0.79 21.22
C SER A 71 -24.38 -1.84 21.47
N GLY A 72 -24.38 -2.93 20.71
CA GLY A 72 -25.41 -3.96 20.73
C GLY A 72 -26.74 -3.57 20.05
N LYS A 73 -26.84 -2.30 19.63
CA LYS A 73 -28.06 -1.70 19.05
C LYS A 73 -28.55 -2.42 17.78
N TYR A 74 -27.60 -2.95 16.99
CA TYR A 74 -27.86 -3.59 15.71
C TYR A 74 -27.78 -5.12 15.76
N GLY A 75 -27.55 -5.69 16.94
CA GLY A 75 -27.37 -7.14 17.10
C GLY A 75 -26.01 -7.63 16.60
N LYS A 76 -25.95 -8.90 16.21
CA LYS A 76 -24.72 -9.53 15.71
C LYS A 76 -24.52 -9.26 14.22
N ILE A 77 -23.28 -9.05 13.81
CA ILE A 77 -22.92 -8.99 12.40
C ILE A 77 -23.09 -10.39 11.81
N VAL A 78 -23.87 -10.49 10.75
CA VAL A 78 -24.11 -11.73 10.01
C VAL A 78 -23.21 -11.80 8.77
N THR A 79 -23.07 -10.67 8.06
CA THR A 79 -22.30 -10.57 6.81
C THR A 79 -21.61 -9.22 6.74
N ILE A 80 -20.42 -9.18 6.14
CA ILE A 80 -19.74 -7.95 5.74
C ILE A 80 -19.50 -8.03 4.24
N ASN A 81 -19.92 -7.00 3.50
CA ASN A 81 -19.50 -6.75 2.15
C ASN A 81 -18.57 -5.54 2.16
N HIS A 82 -17.32 -5.73 1.80
CA HIS A 82 -16.30 -4.70 1.83
C HIS A 82 -15.64 -4.56 0.46
N THR A 83 -15.51 -3.34 -0.01
CA THR A 83 -14.90 -3.04 -1.32
C THR A 83 -13.83 -1.97 -1.14
N GLU A 84 -12.63 -2.24 -1.64
CA GLU A 84 -11.53 -1.29 -1.71
C GLU A 84 -11.26 -0.94 -3.17
N ASN A 85 -11.61 0.28 -3.56
CA ASN A 85 -11.42 0.80 -4.92
C ASN A 85 -10.17 1.69 -4.94
N VAL A 86 -9.08 1.19 -5.50
CA VAL A 86 -7.87 1.98 -5.70
C VAL A 86 -8.02 2.86 -6.94
N ALA A 87 -7.83 4.17 -6.79
CA ALA A 87 -7.89 5.10 -7.89
C ALA A 87 -6.86 4.75 -8.98
N TYR A 88 -7.23 4.93 -10.26
CA TYR A 88 -6.40 4.57 -11.42
C TYR A 88 -4.98 5.17 -11.38
N TRP A 89 -4.86 6.42 -10.94
CA TRP A 89 -3.57 7.10 -10.81
C TRP A 89 -2.72 6.52 -9.67
N HIS A 90 -3.35 6.09 -8.58
CA HIS A 90 -2.67 5.41 -7.46
C HIS A 90 -2.17 4.04 -7.90
N GLN A 91 -3.01 3.28 -8.60
CA GLN A 91 -2.61 2.00 -9.21
C GLN A 91 -1.40 2.18 -10.13
N ALA A 92 -1.48 3.15 -11.06
CA ALA A 92 -0.40 3.45 -11.99
C ALA A 92 0.89 3.91 -11.27
N HIS A 93 0.77 4.74 -10.22
CA HIS A 93 1.91 5.22 -9.45
C HIS A 93 2.58 4.09 -8.66
N SER A 94 1.83 3.38 -7.83
CA SER A 94 2.41 2.45 -6.86
C SER A 94 2.72 1.06 -7.45
N TYR A 95 1.79 0.51 -8.24
CA TYR A 95 1.80 -0.90 -8.63
C TYR A 95 2.17 -1.15 -10.09
N VAL A 96 2.27 -0.09 -10.91
CA VAL A 96 2.72 -0.20 -12.31
C VAL A 96 4.14 0.36 -12.48
N ARG A 97 4.45 1.50 -11.85
CA ARG A 97 5.77 2.17 -11.98
C ARG A 97 6.60 2.14 -10.72
N GLY A 98 5.94 2.23 -9.56
CA GLY A 98 6.57 2.49 -8.28
C GLY A 98 7.17 1.26 -7.62
N ASN A 99 7.40 1.38 -6.33
CA ASN A 99 8.13 0.38 -5.53
C ASN A 99 7.42 -0.98 -5.44
N TRP A 100 6.11 -1.03 -5.68
CA TRP A 100 5.31 -2.26 -5.65
C TRP A 100 5.00 -2.83 -7.04
N ARG A 101 5.76 -2.45 -8.08
CA ARG A 101 5.56 -2.95 -9.46
C ARG A 101 5.96 -4.42 -9.65
N ARG A 102 6.86 -4.92 -8.80
CA ARG A 102 7.38 -6.27 -8.85
C ARG A 102 7.23 -6.96 -7.52
N SER A 103 6.62 -8.14 -7.53
CA SER A 103 6.41 -8.94 -6.32
C SER A 103 7.70 -9.49 -5.72
N GLU A 104 8.78 -9.60 -6.51
CA GLU A 104 10.08 -10.04 -6.04
C GLU A 104 10.77 -9.01 -5.15
N ASP A 105 10.50 -7.73 -5.41
CA ASP A 105 11.13 -6.60 -4.69
C ASP A 105 10.28 -6.09 -3.52
N SER A 106 8.99 -6.45 -3.50
CA SER A 106 8.02 -5.95 -2.51
C SER A 106 6.93 -6.98 -2.20
N THR A 107 5.70 -6.53 -2.03
CA THR A 107 4.53 -7.38 -1.84
C THR A 107 3.44 -7.08 -2.86
N PRO A 108 2.62 -8.07 -3.27
CA PRO A 108 1.47 -7.80 -4.12
C PRO A 108 0.46 -6.89 -3.42
N MET A 109 -0.35 -6.18 -4.22
CA MET A 109 -1.34 -5.20 -3.73
C MET A 109 -2.25 -5.75 -2.63
N ILE A 110 -2.66 -7.01 -2.70
CA ILE A 110 -3.49 -7.66 -1.67
C ILE A 110 -2.83 -7.62 -0.27
N ILE A 111 -1.50 -7.65 -0.20
CA ILE A 111 -0.74 -7.57 1.05
C ILE A 111 -0.33 -6.12 1.33
N ALA A 112 0.24 -5.41 0.35
CA ALA A 112 0.74 -4.04 0.55
C ALA A 112 -0.36 -3.04 0.91
N LYS A 113 -1.58 -3.22 0.37
CA LYS A 113 -2.72 -2.31 0.53
C LYS A 113 -3.88 -2.95 1.29
N CYS A 114 -4.38 -4.08 0.82
CA CYS A 114 -5.61 -4.66 1.37
C CYS A 114 -5.41 -5.39 2.71
N CYS A 115 -4.19 -5.42 3.26
CA CYS A 115 -3.98 -5.84 4.64
C CYS A 115 -4.78 -4.97 5.63
N HIS A 116 -4.99 -3.68 5.33
CA HIS A 116 -5.87 -2.82 6.11
C HIS A 116 -7.33 -3.28 6.07
N ASP A 117 -7.80 -3.68 4.89
CA ASP A 117 -9.18 -4.11 4.66
C ASP A 117 -9.46 -5.42 5.36
N LEU A 118 -8.55 -6.37 5.24
CA LEU A 118 -8.62 -7.66 5.93
C LEU A 118 -8.58 -7.48 7.45
N ASP A 119 -7.74 -6.57 7.94
CA ASP A 119 -7.66 -6.21 9.35
C ASP A 119 -8.97 -5.61 9.86
N LEU A 120 -9.57 -4.67 9.13
CA LEU A 120 -10.85 -4.06 9.48
C LEU A 120 -11.97 -5.09 9.53
N ILE A 121 -12.05 -6.01 8.56
CA ILE A 121 -13.07 -7.07 8.54
C ILE A 121 -12.96 -7.93 9.81
N VAL A 122 -11.77 -8.41 10.13
CA VAL A 122 -11.54 -9.22 11.34
C VAL A 122 -11.85 -8.43 12.61
N TRP A 123 -11.45 -7.16 12.66
CA TRP A 123 -11.70 -6.29 13.80
C TRP A 123 -13.18 -6.00 14.01
N PHE A 124 -13.95 -5.73 12.94
CA PHE A 124 -15.39 -5.52 13.02
C PHE A 124 -16.12 -6.78 13.45
N MET A 125 -15.80 -7.91 12.83
CA MET A 125 -16.40 -9.21 13.17
C MET A 125 -16.13 -9.64 14.62
N GLY A 126 -14.97 -9.25 15.19
CA GLY A 126 -14.53 -9.73 16.50
C GLY A 126 -14.33 -11.25 16.57
N ALA A 127 -14.03 -11.88 15.44
CA ALA A 127 -13.88 -13.32 15.30
C ALA A 127 -12.66 -13.69 14.45
N LYS A 128 -12.12 -14.90 14.69
CA LYS A 128 -11.01 -15.42 13.89
C LYS A 128 -11.50 -15.94 12.54
N CYS A 129 -10.73 -15.67 11.48
CA CYS A 129 -10.98 -16.24 10.16
C CYS A 129 -10.85 -17.79 10.20
N LYS A 130 -11.82 -18.50 9.66
CA LYS A 130 -11.80 -19.97 9.56
C LYS A 130 -11.36 -20.46 8.19
N ARG A 131 -11.77 -19.78 7.14
CA ARG A 131 -11.46 -20.13 5.74
C ARG A 131 -11.32 -18.86 4.92
N VAL A 132 -10.47 -18.90 3.92
CA VAL A 132 -10.31 -17.86 2.91
C VAL A 132 -10.25 -18.52 1.54
N SER A 133 -10.86 -17.88 0.54
CA SER A 133 -10.69 -18.20 -0.87
C SER A 133 -10.40 -16.88 -1.59
N SER A 134 -9.50 -16.90 -2.57
CA SER A 134 -9.12 -15.72 -3.30
C SER A 134 -9.08 -16.01 -4.80
N TYR A 135 -9.59 -15.07 -5.57
CA TYR A 135 -9.55 -15.09 -7.02
C TYR A 135 -9.06 -13.72 -7.48
N GLY A 136 -8.31 -13.68 -8.55
CA GLY A 136 -7.78 -12.42 -9.08
C GLY A 136 -7.39 -12.55 -10.54
N SER A 137 -7.35 -11.41 -11.23
CA SER A 137 -6.85 -11.30 -12.60
C SER A 137 -6.11 -9.98 -12.79
N LEU A 138 -5.21 -9.96 -13.74
CA LEU A 138 -4.55 -8.76 -14.22
C LEU A 138 -4.97 -8.53 -15.67
N ASP A 139 -6.08 -7.80 -15.86
CA ASP A 139 -6.70 -7.67 -17.17
C ASP A 139 -6.17 -6.46 -17.95
N PHE A 140 -5.95 -5.32 -17.28
CA PHE A 140 -5.72 -4.06 -17.99
C PHE A 140 -4.23 -3.70 -18.17
N TYR A 141 -3.41 -3.78 -17.12
CA TYR A 141 -2.00 -3.38 -17.17
C TYR A 141 -1.12 -4.52 -17.71
N THR A 142 -1.33 -4.88 -18.96
CA THR A 142 -0.59 -5.93 -19.68
C THR A 142 -0.09 -5.39 -21.02
N GLU A 143 0.95 -6.01 -21.59
CA GLU A 143 1.46 -5.64 -22.92
C GLU A 143 0.40 -5.68 -24.01
N LYS A 144 -0.53 -6.62 -23.92
CA LYS A 144 -1.65 -6.76 -24.86
C LYS A 144 -2.54 -5.51 -24.94
N HIS A 145 -2.63 -4.76 -23.84
CA HIS A 145 -3.47 -3.53 -23.78
C HIS A 145 -2.64 -2.26 -23.95
N ALA A 146 -1.32 -2.38 -24.15
CA ALA A 146 -0.52 -1.21 -24.50
C ALA A 146 -0.91 -0.71 -25.89
N PRO A 147 -1.13 0.59 -26.09
CA PRO A 147 -1.41 1.13 -27.42
C PRO A 147 -0.28 0.82 -28.39
N GLU A 148 -0.63 0.45 -29.62
CA GLU A 148 0.36 0.14 -30.66
C GLU A 148 1.36 1.29 -30.86
N GLY A 149 2.66 0.99 -30.80
CA GLY A 149 3.73 1.99 -30.89
C GLY A 149 3.88 2.85 -29.63
N SER A 150 3.37 2.40 -28.47
CA SER A 150 3.73 2.98 -27.19
C SER A 150 5.19 2.69 -26.83
N SER A 151 5.81 3.57 -26.05
CA SER A 151 7.21 3.44 -25.62
C SER A 151 7.30 3.01 -24.16
N ALA A 152 8.47 2.48 -23.75
CA ALA A 152 8.74 2.09 -22.37
C ALA A 152 8.68 3.27 -21.40
N TYR A 153 9.02 4.47 -21.85
CA TYR A 153 8.98 5.70 -21.04
C TYR A 153 7.92 6.66 -21.56
N CYS A 154 7.23 7.33 -20.64
CA CYS A 154 6.12 8.22 -20.99
C CYS A 154 6.57 9.39 -21.86
N TYR A 155 7.75 9.96 -21.61
CA TYR A 155 8.25 11.13 -22.36
C TYR A 155 8.74 10.81 -23.78
N ASP A 156 9.01 9.53 -24.05
CA ASP A 156 9.36 9.04 -25.40
C ASP A 156 8.11 8.51 -26.13
N CYS A 157 6.97 8.48 -25.45
CA CYS A 157 5.75 7.89 -25.97
C CYS A 157 4.90 8.90 -26.73
N ARG A 158 4.52 8.54 -27.94
CA ARG A 158 3.63 9.40 -28.78
C ARG A 158 2.26 9.69 -28.16
N TYR A 159 1.86 8.90 -27.14
CA TYR A 159 0.59 9.06 -26.44
C TYR A 159 0.71 9.85 -25.13
N VAL A 160 1.85 10.48 -24.85
CA VAL A 160 2.09 11.14 -23.55
C VAL A 160 1.05 12.20 -23.21
N SER A 161 0.50 12.92 -24.20
CA SER A 161 -0.51 13.95 -24.03
C SER A 161 -1.89 13.41 -23.69
N ASP A 162 -2.27 12.28 -24.28
CA ASP A 162 -3.63 11.76 -24.29
C ASP A 162 -3.83 10.56 -23.36
N CYS A 163 -2.76 9.85 -23.04
CA CYS A 163 -2.81 8.70 -22.16
C CYS A 163 -3.21 9.12 -20.72
N PRO A 164 -4.31 8.58 -20.17
CA PRO A 164 -4.73 8.90 -18.80
C PRO A 164 -3.74 8.44 -17.74
N TYR A 165 -2.87 7.49 -18.09
CA TYR A 165 -1.86 6.92 -17.19
C TYR A 165 -0.47 7.52 -17.38
N SER A 166 -0.32 8.53 -18.26
CA SER A 166 0.99 9.14 -18.50
C SER A 166 1.54 9.85 -17.26
N ALA A 167 2.85 9.81 -17.08
CA ALA A 167 3.52 10.51 -15.99
C ALA A 167 3.28 12.04 -16.06
N GLU A 168 3.28 12.63 -17.26
CA GLU A 168 2.97 14.05 -17.46
C GLU A 168 1.56 14.39 -16.95
N ARG A 169 0.56 13.51 -17.21
CA ARG A 169 -0.80 13.75 -16.74
C ARG A 169 -0.89 13.60 -15.23
N ILE A 170 -0.44 12.47 -14.70
CA ILE A 170 -0.64 12.13 -13.27
C ILE A 170 0.11 13.09 -12.35
N TYR A 171 1.39 13.36 -12.63
CA TYR A 171 2.23 14.12 -11.70
C TYR A 171 2.25 15.62 -12.02
N ILE A 172 2.20 15.99 -13.29
CA ILE A 172 2.32 17.40 -13.70
C ILE A 172 0.94 18.05 -13.82
N LYS A 173 0.12 17.62 -14.80
CA LYS A 173 -1.15 18.31 -15.12
C LYS A 173 -2.18 18.20 -14.00
N ASP A 174 -2.34 17.00 -13.42
CA ASP A 174 -3.39 16.77 -12.44
C ASP A 174 -2.97 17.12 -11.01
N ARG A 175 -1.68 17.34 -10.74
CA ARG A 175 -1.15 17.62 -9.40
C ARG A 175 -0.27 18.84 -9.31
N ALA A 176 0.96 18.82 -9.84
CA ALA A 176 1.94 19.87 -9.60
C ALA A 176 1.48 21.24 -10.14
N MET A 177 0.88 21.29 -11.32
CA MET A 177 0.32 22.52 -11.88
C MET A 177 -0.89 23.06 -11.09
N LYS A 178 -1.53 22.22 -10.27
CA LYS A 178 -2.62 22.61 -9.37
C LYS A 178 -2.14 22.89 -7.94
N GLY A 179 -0.82 22.94 -7.71
CA GLY A 179 -0.24 23.18 -6.40
C GLY A 179 -0.20 21.98 -5.47
N HIS A 180 -0.58 20.77 -5.94
CA HIS A 180 -0.55 19.53 -5.15
C HIS A 180 0.83 18.88 -5.29
N LEU A 181 1.80 19.33 -4.50
CA LEU A 181 3.20 18.89 -4.53
C LEU A 181 3.52 17.78 -3.53
N GLY A 182 2.61 17.43 -2.61
CA GLY A 182 2.75 16.28 -1.73
C GLY A 182 2.62 14.96 -2.49
N TRP A 183 2.39 13.88 -1.75
CA TRP A 183 2.25 12.54 -2.35
C TRP A 183 1.26 12.52 -3.53
N PRO A 184 1.62 11.91 -4.67
CA PRO A 184 2.83 11.11 -4.97
C PRO A 184 4.01 11.89 -5.57
N CYS A 185 3.96 13.22 -5.70
CA CYS A 185 5.02 14.01 -6.33
C CYS A 185 6.32 14.02 -5.51
N ASP A 186 6.20 14.13 -4.20
CA ASP A 186 7.33 14.17 -3.25
C ASP A 186 8.08 12.83 -3.10
N THR A 187 7.49 11.73 -3.58
CA THR A 187 8.18 10.43 -3.65
C THR A 187 9.08 10.29 -4.87
N ILE A 188 8.88 11.14 -5.89
CA ILE A 188 9.70 11.15 -7.10
C ILE A 188 10.96 11.98 -6.87
N ILE A 189 10.80 13.14 -6.25
CA ILE A 189 11.91 14.03 -5.92
C ILE A 189 11.56 14.87 -4.67
N PRO A 190 12.50 15.03 -3.74
CA PRO A 190 12.33 15.95 -2.60
C PRO A 190 12.09 17.38 -3.08
N GLU A 191 11.24 18.12 -2.37
CA GLU A 191 10.88 19.51 -2.70
C GLU A 191 10.47 19.67 -4.18
N PRO A 192 9.40 18.99 -4.63
CA PRO A 192 9.04 18.95 -6.03
C PRO A 192 8.58 20.34 -6.54
N THR A 193 9.00 20.66 -7.76
CA THR A 193 8.42 21.70 -8.60
C THR A 193 8.01 21.08 -9.93
N VAL A 194 7.25 21.80 -10.75
CA VAL A 194 6.86 21.32 -12.09
C VAL A 194 8.11 20.99 -12.92
N GLU A 195 9.13 21.86 -12.88
CA GLU A 195 10.37 21.73 -13.63
C GLU A 195 11.19 20.53 -13.12
N LYS A 196 11.41 20.43 -11.81
CA LYS A 196 12.17 19.33 -11.19
C LYS A 196 11.51 17.97 -11.45
N LEU A 197 10.18 17.91 -11.35
CA LEU A 197 9.42 16.69 -11.65
C LEU A 197 9.58 16.27 -13.11
N ARG A 198 9.45 17.21 -14.07
CA ARG A 198 9.64 16.88 -15.49
C ARG A 198 11.04 16.36 -15.77
N GLU A 199 12.07 16.97 -15.18
CA GLU A 199 13.45 16.49 -15.32
C GLU A 199 13.64 15.08 -14.73
N ALA A 200 13.09 14.81 -13.54
CA ALA A 200 13.16 13.50 -12.92
C ALA A 200 12.44 12.43 -13.77
N LEU A 201 11.23 12.74 -14.24
CA LEU A 201 10.38 11.82 -15.02
C LEU A 201 10.92 11.53 -16.44
N LYS A 202 11.80 12.36 -17.00
CA LYS A 202 12.49 12.08 -18.27
C LYS A 202 13.56 10.99 -18.13
N ARG A 203 14.05 10.77 -16.93
CA ARG A 203 15.13 9.79 -16.67
C ARG A 203 14.60 8.37 -16.40
N GLY A 204 13.29 8.19 -16.30
CA GLY A 204 12.60 6.92 -16.04
C GLY A 204 12.23 6.74 -14.59
#